data_ed84ebb77390a43415fd78836878a1b5
#
_entry.id   ed84ebb77390a43415fd78836878a1b5
#
_cell.length_a   1.000
_cell.length_b   1.000
_cell.length_c   1.000
_cell.angle_alpha   90.00
_cell.angle_beta   90.00
_cell.angle_gamma   90.00
#
_symmetry.space_group_name_H-M   'P 1'
#
loop_
_entity.id
_entity.type
_entity.pdbx_description
1 polymer ?
#
loop_
_entity_poly.entity_id
_entity_poly.type
_entity_poly.pdbx_seq_one_letter_code
_entity_poly.pdbx_strand_id
1 'polypeptide(L)'
;MLFRSDDDRVAVVGRAAAAGVAQIVLPAVGRVNFDAVRELAHAHGFAYALGVHPLYVDRAADDDLQHLADALVAHRNDPRLVAIGEIGLDHFVPGLDHDRQERFYVAQLRLAQRFELPVILHVRRSADTLLKHLRTTPVPGGIAHAFNGSEQQARAFVALGFKLGFGGALTFERALQIRRLAKELPAEAIVLETDAPDIPPHWLYRTATERAAGEQSRNEPGELPRIAQTLAELRGLSLAALAELSSANVRAALPKLVLR
;
A
#
# COMPACT_ATOMS: atom_id res chain seq x y z
N MET A 1 1.63 6.87 5.57
CA MET A 1 0.89 8.11 5.26
C MET A 1 1.56 9.30 5.89
N LEU A 2 2.18 10.14 5.09
CA LEU A 2 3.01 11.28 5.52
C LEU A 2 2.23 12.40 6.26
N PHE A 3 0.89 12.31 6.36
CA PHE A 3 0.07 13.31 7.06
C PHE A 3 0.25 13.33 8.58
N ARG A 4 0.62 12.20 9.20
CA ARG A 4 0.95 12.17 10.64
C ARG A 4 2.36 12.71 10.93
N SER A 5 3.05 13.20 9.91
CA SER A 5 4.39 13.75 9.97
C SER A 5 4.40 15.24 9.57
N ASP A 6 3.28 15.96 9.73
CA ASP A 6 3.17 17.35 9.28
C ASP A 6 4.29 18.24 9.84
N ASP A 7 4.63 18.06 11.11
CA ASP A 7 5.63 18.89 11.81
C ASP A 7 7.07 18.57 11.37
N ASP A 8 7.37 17.35 10.89
CA ASP A 8 8.73 16.92 10.54
C ASP A 8 8.84 16.27 9.15
N ARG A 9 7.83 16.45 8.30
CA ARG A 9 7.72 15.82 6.96
C ARG A 9 8.97 16.00 6.11
N VAL A 10 9.54 17.21 6.08
CA VAL A 10 10.75 17.51 5.32
C VAL A 10 11.93 16.64 5.83
N ALA A 11 12.05 16.50 7.14
CA ALA A 11 13.08 15.66 7.74
C ALA A 11 12.86 14.18 7.44
N VAL A 12 11.60 13.69 7.46
CA VAL A 12 11.23 12.31 7.08
C VAL A 12 11.62 12.02 5.63
N VAL A 13 11.29 12.94 4.71
CA VAL A 13 11.65 12.82 3.28
C VAL A 13 13.18 12.84 3.12
N GLY A 14 13.87 13.70 3.84
CA GLY A 14 15.35 13.77 3.83
C GLY A 14 15.99 12.49 4.32
N ARG A 15 15.49 11.89 5.39
CA ARG A 15 15.98 10.60 5.90
C ARG A 15 15.72 9.45 4.92
N ALA A 16 14.55 9.43 4.28
CA ALA A 16 14.25 8.45 3.25
C ALA A 16 15.22 8.53 2.06
N ALA A 17 15.47 9.74 1.56
CA ALA A 17 16.42 9.98 0.47
C ALA A 17 17.85 9.58 0.87
N ALA A 18 18.30 9.96 2.08
CA ALA A 18 19.61 9.58 2.61
C ALA A 18 19.78 8.06 2.78
N ALA A 19 18.68 7.34 3.05
CA ALA A 19 18.65 5.88 3.11
C ALA A 19 18.60 5.21 1.71
N GLY A 20 18.55 5.98 0.61
CA GLY A 20 18.50 5.44 -0.75
C GLY A 20 17.10 5.10 -1.26
N VAL A 21 16.04 5.57 -0.59
CA VAL A 21 14.66 5.42 -1.08
C VAL A 21 14.45 6.44 -2.21
N ALA A 22 14.44 5.95 -3.44
CA ALA A 22 14.39 6.79 -4.64
C ALA A 22 12.96 7.21 -5.00
N GLN A 23 11.94 6.44 -4.62
CA GLN A 23 10.55 6.72 -4.98
C GLN A 23 9.59 6.32 -3.85
N ILE A 24 8.53 7.11 -3.68
CA ILE A 24 7.46 6.85 -2.72
C ILE A 24 6.12 6.98 -3.46
N VAL A 25 5.20 6.05 -3.21
CA VAL A 25 3.80 6.15 -3.65
C VAL A 25 2.96 6.55 -2.44
N LEU A 26 2.20 7.63 -2.58
CA LEU A 26 1.35 8.20 -1.53
C LEU A 26 -0.12 7.88 -1.81
N PRO A 27 -0.73 6.87 -1.18
CA PRO A 27 -2.15 6.63 -1.33
C PRO A 27 -2.96 7.62 -0.48
N ALA A 28 -4.06 8.11 -1.06
CA ALA A 28 -5.08 8.82 -0.31
C ALA A 28 -5.89 7.86 0.56
N VAL A 29 -6.54 8.40 1.59
CA VAL A 29 -7.45 7.64 2.46
C VAL A 29 -8.91 8.08 2.31
N GLY A 30 -9.15 9.21 1.63
CA GLY A 30 -10.46 9.75 1.36
C GLY A 30 -10.38 11.13 0.73
N ARG A 31 -11.52 11.66 0.34
CA ARG A 31 -11.66 12.99 -0.29
C ARG A 31 -10.89 14.10 0.44
N VAL A 32 -10.88 14.06 1.76
CA VAL A 32 -10.26 15.08 2.61
C VAL A 32 -8.76 15.27 2.35
N ASN A 33 -8.08 14.32 1.70
CA ASN A 33 -6.65 14.40 1.47
C ASN A 33 -6.23 14.18 0.01
N PHE A 34 -7.16 14.22 -0.96
CA PHE A 34 -6.83 14.07 -2.39
C PHE A 34 -5.84 15.14 -2.86
N ASP A 35 -6.14 16.41 -2.59
CA ASP A 35 -5.26 17.51 -2.98
C ASP A 35 -3.91 17.43 -2.26
N ALA A 36 -3.92 17.16 -0.97
CA ALA A 36 -2.70 17.10 -0.17
C ALA A 36 -1.73 15.99 -0.61
N VAL A 37 -2.22 14.78 -0.97
CA VAL A 37 -1.32 13.71 -1.49
C VAL A 37 -0.77 14.09 -2.86
N ARG A 38 -1.58 14.73 -3.72
CA ARG A 38 -1.15 15.21 -5.03
C ARG A 38 -0.09 16.29 -4.92
N GLU A 39 -0.36 17.33 -4.12
CA GLU A 39 0.58 18.44 -3.89
C GLU A 39 1.92 17.93 -3.33
N LEU A 40 1.86 17.04 -2.34
CA LEU A 40 3.04 16.43 -1.76
C LEU A 40 3.83 15.61 -2.78
N ALA A 41 3.14 14.83 -3.61
CA ALA A 41 3.77 14.05 -4.68
C ALA A 41 4.47 14.96 -5.69
N HIS A 42 3.85 16.07 -6.08
CA HIS A 42 4.47 17.05 -6.98
C HIS A 42 5.67 17.76 -6.33
N ALA A 43 5.54 18.21 -5.08
CA ALA A 43 6.61 18.92 -4.35
C ALA A 43 7.90 18.10 -4.20
N HIS A 44 7.78 16.78 -4.02
CA HIS A 44 8.93 15.89 -3.77
C HIS A 44 9.26 14.96 -4.94
N GLY A 45 8.50 15.02 -6.03
CA GLY A 45 8.71 14.13 -7.16
C GLY A 45 8.24 12.69 -6.92
N PHE A 46 7.35 12.48 -5.95
CA PHE A 46 6.71 11.19 -5.65
C PHE A 46 5.56 10.88 -6.60
N ALA A 47 5.00 9.69 -6.49
CA ALA A 47 3.75 9.31 -7.12
C ALA A 47 2.62 9.27 -6.09
N TYR A 48 1.37 9.28 -6.56
CA TYR A 48 0.21 9.20 -5.68
C TYR A 48 -0.90 8.31 -6.27
N ALA A 49 -1.78 7.87 -5.38
CA ALA A 49 -3.01 7.18 -5.73
C ALA A 49 -4.20 7.85 -5.02
N LEU A 50 -5.37 7.82 -5.65
CA LEU A 50 -6.61 8.38 -5.09
C LEU A 50 -7.59 7.26 -4.80
N GLY A 51 -8.20 7.28 -3.61
CA GLY A 51 -9.17 6.29 -3.19
C GLY A 51 -9.76 6.61 -1.83
N VAL A 52 -10.81 5.87 -1.47
CA VAL A 52 -11.44 5.91 -0.14
C VAL A 52 -11.12 4.59 0.57
N HIS A 53 -10.29 4.69 1.58
CA HIS A 53 -9.80 3.57 2.38
C HIS A 53 -10.91 2.98 3.25
N PRO A 54 -11.00 1.66 3.44
CA PRO A 54 -12.09 1.01 4.18
C PRO A 54 -12.31 1.55 5.60
N LEU A 55 -11.27 1.94 6.32
CA LEU A 55 -11.41 2.53 7.66
C LEU A 55 -12.00 3.95 7.67
N TYR A 56 -12.16 4.57 6.51
CA TYR A 56 -12.72 5.92 6.37
C TYR A 56 -14.10 5.91 5.71
N VAL A 57 -14.56 4.77 5.21
CA VAL A 57 -15.85 4.64 4.52
C VAL A 57 -17.04 5.06 5.40
N ASP A 58 -17.02 4.76 6.70
CA ASP A 58 -18.11 5.13 7.61
C ASP A 58 -18.21 6.64 7.83
N ARG A 59 -17.13 7.38 7.54
CA ARG A 59 -17.09 8.86 7.62
C ARG A 59 -17.22 9.53 6.26
N ALA A 60 -17.16 8.76 5.19
CA ALA A 60 -17.30 9.25 3.84
C ALA A 60 -18.76 9.60 3.55
N ALA A 61 -19.01 10.66 2.80
CA ALA A 61 -20.31 10.96 2.24
C ALA A 61 -20.56 10.07 1.01
N ASP A 62 -21.82 9.89 0.63
CA ASP A 62 -22.15 9.05 -0.53
C ASP A 62 -21.67 9.67 -1.85
N ASP A 63 -21.54 10.99 -1.90
CA ASP A 63 -21.01 11.74 -3.04
C ASP A 63 -19.46 11.73 -3.11
N ASP A 64 -18.76 11.20 -2.12
CA ASP A 64 -17.29 11.08 -2.16
C ASP A 64 -16.81 10.18 -3.31
N LEU A 65 -17.62 9.20 -3.73
CA LEU A 65 -17.34 8.39 -4.93
C LEU A 65 -17.45 9.23 -6.22
N GLN A 66 -18.38 10.18 -6.29
CA GLN A 66 -18.45 11.10 -7.43
C GLN A 66 -17.27 12.07 -7.41
N HIS A 67 -16.89 12.60 -6.25
CA HIS A 67 -15.70 13.44 -6.12
C HIS A 67 -14.42 12.69 -6.51
N LEU A 68 -14.30 11.41 -6.18
CA LEU A 68 -13.20 10.58 -6.66
C LEU A 68 -13.21 10.47 -8.19
N ALA A 69 -14.37 10.23 -8.80
CA ALA A 69 -14.49 10.16 -10.26
C ALA A 69 -14.09 11.49 -10.92
N ASP A 70 -14.53 12.61 -10.36
CA ASP A 70 -14.21 13.96 -10.86
C ASP A 70 -12.71 14.27 -10.74
N ALA A 71 -12.09 13.90 -9.60
CA ALA A 71 -10.64 14.03 -9.41
C ALA A 71 -9.84 13.18 -10.41
N LEU A 72 -10.29 11.94 -10.68
CA LEU A 72 -9.66 11.08 -11.69
C LEU A 72 -9.79 11.66 -13.10
N VAL A 73 -10.92 12.29 -13.45
CA VAL A 73 -11.08 13.02 -14.72
C VAL A 73 -10.12 14.21 -14.79
N ALA A 74 -10.10 15.03 -13.73
CA ALA A 74 -9.27 16.24 -13.68
C ALA A 74 -7.77 15.92 -13.78
N HIS A 75 -7.33 14.80 -13.21
CA HIS A 75 -5.92 14.42 -13.13
C HIS A 75 -5.54 13.24 -14.05
N ARG A 76 -6.40 12.86 -15.02
CA ARG A 76 -6.15 11.71 -15.92
C ARG A 76 -4.81 11.75 -16.65
N ASN A 77 -4.32 12.95 -16.97
CA ASN A 77 -3.06 13.18 -17.66
C ASN A 77 -1.89 13.49 -16.72
N ASP A 78 -2.12 13.48 -15.40
CA ASP A 78 -1.04 13.67 -14.42
C ASP A 78 -0.17 12.40 -14.39
N PRO A 79 1.13 12.50 -14.77
CA PRO A 79 2.02 11.34 -14.80
C PRO A 79 2.32 10.78 -13.41
N ARG A 80 1.98 11.51 -12.35
CA ARG A 80 2.19 11.08 -10.96
C ARG A 80 1.00 10.32 -10.37
N LEU A 81 -0.19 10.38 -11.01
CA LEU A 81 -1.33 9.55 -10.65
C LEU A 81 -1.13 8.15 -11.22
N VAL A 82 -0.75 7.20 -10.36
CA VAL A 82 -0.30 5.87 -10.80
C VAL A 82 -1.30 4.75 -10.51
N ALA A 83 -2.27 4.96 -9.62
CA ALA A 83 -3.24 3.94 -9.22
C ALA A 83 -4.51 4.56 -8.62
N ILE A 84 -5.56 3.75 -8.49
CA ILE A 84 -6.63 3.99 -7.53
C ILE A 84 -6.28 3.27 -6.24
N GLY A 85 -6.25 4.01 -5.13
CA GLY A 85 -5.82 3.51 -3.83
C GLY A 85 -5.67 4.60 -2.77
N GLU A 86 -5.72 4.22 -1.53
CA GLU A 86 -5.87 2.87 -1.04
C GLU A 86 -7.35 2.52 -0.96
N ILE A 87 -7.74 1.36 -1.48
CA ILE A 87 -9.11 0.86 -1.47
C ILE A 87 -9.14 -0.57 -0.93
N GLY A 88 -10.28 -1.10 -0.58
CA GLY A 88 -10.35 -2.49 -0.14
C GLY A 88 -11.34 -2.70 1.00
N LEU A 89 -11.07 -3.71 1.83
CA LEU A 89 -11.95 -4.14 2.91
C LEU A 89 -11.16 -4.44 4.18
N ASP A 90 -11.66 -4.01 5.33
CA ASP A 90 -11.15 -4.34 6.66
C ASP A 90 -12.23 -5.08 7.47
N HIS A 91 -12.03 -6.39 7.67
CA HIS A 91 -12.90 -7.21 8.50
C HIS A 91 -12.28 -7.50 9.87
N PHE A 92 -11.24 -6.76 10.24
CA PHE A 92 -10.56 -6.92 11.53
C PHE A 92 -11.04 -5.90 12.57
N VAL A 93 -11.20 -4.64 12.18
CA VAL A 93 -11.65 -3.57 13.08
C VAL A 93 -13.14 -3.76 13.37
N PRO A 94 -13.53 -3.87 14.66
CA PRO A 94 -14.94 -4.05 15.01
C PRO A 94 -15.75 -2.79 14.77
N GLY A 95 -17.06 -2.96 14.50
CA GLY A 95 -18.03 -1.87 14.40
C GLY A 95 -18.05 -1.14 13.05
N LEU A 96 -17.30 -1.60 12.06
CA LEU A 96 -17.34 -1.06 10.71
C LEU A 96 -18.52 -1.61 9.90
N ASP A 97 -19.13 -0.79 9.05
CA ASP A 97 -20.17 -1.20 8.10
C ASP A 97 -19.55 -1.93 6.91
N HIS A 98 -19.48 -3.26 6.98
CA HIS A 98 -18.88 -4.08 5.93
C HIS A 98 -19.65 -4.01 4.60
N ASP A 99 -20.96 -3.89 4.63
CA ASP A 99 -21.78 -3.75 3.41
C ASP A 99 -21.49 -2.42 2.71
N ARG A 100 -21.30 -1.35 3.48
CA ARG A 100 -20.89 -0.05 2.94
C ARG A 100 -19.47 -0.11 2.38
N GLN A 101 -18.54 -0.75 3.08
CA GLN A 101 -17.17 -0.97 2.56
C GLN A 101 -17.22 -1.73 1.22
N GLU A 102 -17.99 -2.80 1.11
CA GLU A 102 -18.11 -3.59 -0.12
C GLU A 102 -18.70 -2.76 -1.28
N ARG A 103 -19.72 -1.92 -1.01
CA ARG A 103 -20.26 -0.98 -2.01
C ARG A 103 -19.21 0.01 -2.50
N PHE A 104 -18.46 0.64 -1.59
CA PHE A 104 -17.38 1.57 -1.93
C PHE A 104 -16.27 0.88 -2.71
N TYR A 105 -15.86 -0.30 -2.28
CA TYR A 105 -14.83 -1.09 -2.95
C TYR A 105 -15.22 -1.41 -4.39
N VAL A 106 -16.42 -1.96 -4.60
CA VAL A 106 -16.92 -2.30 -5.95
C VAL A 106 -17.04 -1.06 -6.84
N ALA A 107 -17.53 0.05 -6.31
CA ALA A 107 -17.61 1.30 -7.07
C ALA A 107 -16.22 1.79 -7.51
N GLN A 108 -15.23 1.71 -6.63
CA GLN A 108 -13.85 2.09 -6.92
C GLN A 108 -13.15 1.13 -7.90
N LEU A 109 -13.46 -0.18 -7.87
CA LEU A 109 -13.00 -1.11 -8.91
C LEU A 109 -13.55 -0.74 -10.29
N ARG A 110 -14.83 -0.32 -10.38
CA ARG A 110 -15.41 0.16 -11.65
C ARG A 110 -14.74 1.43 -12.16
N LEU A 111 -14.34 2.32 -11.27
CA LEU A 111 -13.51 3.48 -11.64
C LEU A 111 -12.13 3.03 -12.14
N ALA A 112 -11.48 2.09 -11.45
CA ALA A 112 -10.19 1.55 -11.88
C ALA A 112 -10.28 0.93 -13.29
N GLN A 113 -11.33 0.17 -13.57
CA GLN A 113 -11.61 -0.38 -14.89
C GLN A 113 -11.84 0.73 -15.93
N ARG A 114 -12.69 1.74 -15.60
CA ARG A 114 -13.01 2.85 -16.52
C ARG A 114 -11.80 3.71 -16.88
N PHE A 115 -10.89 3.93 -15.93
CA PHE A 115 -9.70 4.77 -16.12
C PHE A 115 -8.46 3.96 -16.49
N GLU A 116 -8.58 2.63 -16.59
CA GLU A 116 -7.48 1.70 -16.88
C GLU A 116 -6.31 1.87 -15.91
N LEU A 117 -6.61 2.11 -14.63
CA LEU A 117 -5.63 2.26 -13.57
C LEU A 117 -5.53 0.99 -12.73
N PRO A 118 -4.31 0.55 -12.36
CA PRO A 118 -4.13 -0.48 -11.35
C PRO A 118 -4.64 -0.02 -10.00
N VAL A 119 -4.77 -0.94 -9.04
CA VAL A 119 -5.28 -0.61 -7.71
C VAL A 119 -4.28 -0.96 -6.61
N ILE A 120 -4.26 -0.17 -5.53
CA ILE A 120 -3.56 -0.49 -4.28
C ILE A 120 -4.61 -0.92 -3.26
N LEU A 121 -4.50 -2.17 -2.80
CA LEU A 121 -5.52 -2.82 -2.00
C LEU A 121 -5.12 -2.96 -0.55
N HIS A 122 -5.99 -2.48 0.34
CA HIS A 122 -6.03 -2.86 1.75
C HIS A 122 -6.65 -4.24 1.91
N VAL A 123 -5.92 -5.17 2.51
CA VAL A 123 -6.32 -6.57 2.68
C VAL A 123 -6.22 -6.98 4.14
N ARG A 124 -7.29 -6.86 4.91
CA ARG A 124 -7.25 -7.24 6.32
C ARG A 124 -8.43 -8.13 6.68
N ARG A 125 -8.17 -9.45 6.79
CA ARG A 125 -9.18 -10.51 6.98
C ARG A 125 -10.28 -10.54 5.91
N SER A 126 -10.01 -10.03 4.72
CA SER A 126 -11.00 -9.78 3.67
C SER A 126 -10.61 -10.37 2.31
N ALA A 127 -9.51 -11.12 2.23
CA ALA A 127 -8.92 -11.59 0.96
C ALA A 127 -9.94 -12.30 0.05
N ASP A 128 -10.79 -13.18 0.57
CA ASP A 128 -11.74 -13.95 -0.25
C ASP A 128 -12.83 -13.05 -0.84
N THR A 129 -13.34 -12.07 -0.07
CA THR A 129 -14.30 -11.09 -0.55
C THR A 129 -13.70 -10.18 -1.61
N LEU A 130 -12.46 -9.70 -1.40
CA LEU A 130 -11.74 -8.93 -2.41
C LEU A 130 -11.57 -9.71 -3.71
N LEU A 131 -11.10 -10.96 -3.64
CA LEU A 131 -10.92 -11.85 -4.79
C LEU A 131 -12.22 -12.14 -5.52
N LYS A 132 -13.35 -12.29 -4.79
CA LYS A 132 -14.68 -12.45 -5.39
C LYS A 132 -14.99 -11.29 -6.33
N HIS A 133 -14.78 -10.05 -5.88
CA HIS A 133 -15.10 -8.85 -6.67
C HIS A 133 -14.09 -8.58 -7.78
N LEU A 134 -12.81 -8.87 -7.57
CA LEU A 134 -11.78 -8.76 -8.63
C LEU A 134 -12.06 -9.69 -9.81
N ARG A 135 -12.63 -10.88 -9.56
CA ARG A 135 -13.02 -11.81 -10.65
C ARG A 135 -14.21 -11.31 -11.45
N THR A 136 -15.12 -10.55 -10.84
CA THR A 136 -16.32 -10.01 -11.51
C THR A 136 -16.11 -8.61 -12.07
N THR A 137 -15.14 -7.89 -11.56
CA THR A 137 -14.79 -6.53 -12.01
C THR A 137 -13.27 -6.49 -12.24
N PRO A 138 -12.79 -7.02 -13.38
CA PRO A 138 -11.36 -7.10 -13.65
C PRO A 138 -10.75 -5.71 -13.82
N VAL A 139 -9.57 -5.53 -13.22
CA VAL A 139 -8.76 -4.32 -13.28
C VAL A 139 -7.37 -4.67 -13.85
N PRO A 140 -6.54 -3.70 -14.25
CA PRO A 140 -5.19 -3.96 -14.79
C PRO A 140 -4.21 -4.65 -13.83
N GLY A 141 -4.65 -5.10 -12.65
CA GLY A 141 -3.81 -5.63 -11.57
C GLY A 141 -3.51 -4.55 -10.52
N GLY A 142 -2.37 -4.66 -9.86
CA GLY A 142 -1.98 -3.71 -8.81
C GLY A 142 -1.15 -4.32 -7.70
N ILE A 143 -1.30 -3.78 -6.49
CA ILE A 143 -0.58 -4.22 -5.29
C ILE A 143 -1.60 -4.54 -4.18
N ALA A 144 -1.55 -5.76 -3.66
CA ALA A 144 -2.20 -6.12 -2.39
C ALA A 144 -1.19 -5.85 -1.27
N HIS A 145 -1.30 -4.67 -0.63
CA HIS A 145 -0.32 -4.23 0.35
C HIS A 145 -0.48 -4.94 1.69
N ALA A 146 0.58 -4.94 2.51
CA ALA A 146 0.68 -5.56 3.83
C ALA A 146 0.10 -7.00 3.86
N PHE A 147 0.39 -7.78 2.82
CA PHE A 147 -0.29 -9.05 2.59
C PHE A 147 0.00 -10.08 3.68
N ASN A 148 -1.06 -10.57 4.31
CA ASN A 148 -1.01 -11.59 5.36
C ASN A 148 -2.18 -12.59 5.20
N GLY A 149 -2.34 -13.15 4.01
CA GLY A 149 -3.31 -14.19 3.68
C GLY A 149 -2.71 -15.59 3.67
N SER A 150 -3.51 -16.58 3.28
CA SER A 150 -3.03 -17.94 3.00
C SER A 150 -2.22 -17.98 1.70
N GLU A 151 -1.46 -19.05 1.48
CA GLU A 151 -0.76 -19.28 0.22
C GLU A 151 -1.73 -19.37 -0.96
N GLN A 152 -2.89 -20.01 -0.78
CA GLN A 152 -3.92 -20.10 -1.81
C GLN A 152 -4.45 -18.72 -2.19
N GLN A 153 -4.71 -17.84 -1.22
CA GLN A 153 -5.11 -16.46 -1.47
C GLN A 153 -4.00 -15.67 -2.17
N ALA A 154 -2.74 -15.83 -1.72
CA ALA A 154 -1.59 -15.20 -2.36
C ALA A 154 -1.50 -15.56 -3.85
N ARG A 155 -1.55 -16.86 -4.17
CA ARG A 155 -1.54 -17.36 -5.57
C ARG A 155 -2.73 -16.85 -6.37
N ALA A 156 -3.91 -16.71 -5.75
CA ALA A 156 -5.10 -16.17 -6.42
C ALA A 156 -4.93 -14.68 -6.78
N PHE A 157 -4.36 -13.85 -5.90
CA PHE A 157 -4.03 -12.46 -6.23
C PHE A 157 -2.99 -12.38 -7.35
N VAL A 158 -1.93 -13.19 -7.28
CA VAL A 158 -0.89 -13.24 -8.32
C VAL A 158 -1.47 -13.63 -9.68
N ALA A 159 -2.38 -14.61 -9.72
CA ALA A 159 -3.07 -15.04 -10.94
C ALA A 159 -3.96 -13.93 -11.54
N LEU A 160 -4.41 -12.97 -10.76
CA LEU A 160 -5.15 -11.78 -11.19
C LEU A 160 -4.24 -10.59 -11.53
N GLY A 161 -2.92 -10.79 -11.61
CA GLY A 161 -1.96 -9.74 -11.99
C GLY A 161 -1.49 -8.86 -10.82
N PHE A 162 -1.78 -9.24 -9.57
CA PHE A 162 -1.33 -8.47 -8.40
C PHE A 162 0.06 -8.85 -7.94
N LYS A 163 0.79 -7.85 -7.45
CA LYS A 163 1.96 -8.04 -6.60
C LYS A 163 1.54 -7.96 -5.13
N LEU A 164 2.33 -8.60 -4.28
CA LEU A 164 2.06 -8.68 -2.85
C LEU A 164 3.09 -7.87 -2.09
N GLY A 165 2.62 -6.95 -1.24
CA GLY A 165 3.45 -6.05 -0.45
C GLY A 165 3.97 -6.72 0.81
N PHE A 166 5.28 -6.62 1.05
CA PHE A 166 5.94 -7.09 2.25
C PHE A 166 6.72 -5.94 2.89
N GLY A 167 6.36 -5.64 4.13
CA GLY A 167 6.88 -4.52 4.91
C GLY A 167 7.34 -4.91 6.31
N GLY A 168 7.20 -4.00 7.27
CA GLY A 168 7.66 -4.14 8.65
C GLY A 168 7.26 -5.44 9.35
N ALA A 169 6.09 -5.99 9.06
CA ALA A 169 5.56 -7.21 9.68
C ALA A 169 6.46 -8.44 9.44
N LEU A 170 7.14 -8.56 8.30
CA LEU A 170 8.03 -9.70 8.00
C LEU A 170 9.29 -9.74 8.88
N THR A 171 9.65 -8.61 9.52
CA THR A 171 10.85 -8.50 10.34
C THR A 171 10.72 -9.20 11.68
N PHE A 172 9.50 -9.53 12.10
CA PHE A 172 9.26 -10.31 13.32
C PHE A 172 9.51 -11.79 13.07
N GLU A 173 10.41 -12.41 13.82
CA GLU A 173 10.73 -13.85 13.68
C GLU A 173 9.50 -14.73 13.86
N ARG A 174 8.58 -14.35 14.76
CA ARG A 174 7.33 -15.05 15.02
C ARG A 174 6.27 -14.93 13.93
N ALA A 175 6.45 -14.04 12.94
CA ALA A 175 5.53 -13.88 11.80
C ALA A 175 5.74 -15.00 10.75
N LEU A 176 5.62 -16.25 11.18
CA LEU A 176 6.01 -17.43 10.40
C LEU A 176 5.33 -17.50 9.04
N GLN A 177 4.04 -17.17 8.96
CA GLN A 177 3.29 -17.22 7.70
C GLN A 177 3.74 -16.15 6.71
N ILE A 178 3.88 -14.90 7.15
CA ILE A 178 4.35 -13.79 6.29
C ILE A 178 5.75 -14.12 5.78
N ARG A 179 6.64 -14.57 6.65
CA ARG A 179 8.02 -14.95 6.30
C ARG A 179 8.08 -16.11 5.31
N ARG A 180 7.23 -17.13 5.49
CA ARG A 180 7.12 -18.25 4.56
C ARG A 180 6.65 -17.76 3.18
N LEU A 181 5.58 -16.98 3.10
CA LEU A 181 5.10 -16.41 1.85
C LEU A 181 6.16 -15.53 1.17
N ALA A 182 6.80 -14.65 1.92
CA ALA A 182 7.86 -13.78 1.42
C ALA A 182 9.05 -14.58 0.86
N LYS A 183 9.33 -15.77 1.40
CA LYS A 183 10.40 -16.67 0.94
C LYS A 183 10.00 -17.50 -0.28
N GLU A 184 8.78 -18.06 -0.31
CA GLU A 184 8.38 -19.14 -1.22
C GLU A 184 7.61 -18.65 -2.45
N LEU A 185 6.99 -17.48 -2.40
CA LEU A 185 6.27 -16.93 -3.56
C LEU A 185 7.23 -16.65 -4.72
N PRO A 186 6.73 -16.69 -5.98
CA PRO A 186 7.50 -16.30 -7.15
C PRO A 186 8.15 -14.92 -6.96
N ALA A 187 9.37 -14.78 -7.42
CA ALA A 187 10.14 -13.55 -7.23
C ALA A 187 9.42 -12.33 -7.82
N GLU A 188 8.79 -12.52 -8.98
CA GLU A 188 8.03 -11.51 -9.69
C GLU A 188 6.72 -11.10 -9.00
N ALA A 189 6.31 -11.80 -7.95
CA ALA A 189 5.09 -11.50 -7.21
C ALA A 189 5.29 -10.53 -6.03
N ILE A 190 6.53 -10.17 -5.68
CA ILE A 190 6.88 -9.50 -4.43
C ILE A 190 7.22 -8.04 -4.66
N VAL A 191 6.67 -7.15 -3.84
CA VAL A 191 7.09 -5.75 -3.72
C VAL A 191 7.41 -5.39 -2.28
N LEU A 192 8.31 -4.43 -2.11
CA LEU A 192 8.69 -3.88 -0.81
C LEU A 192 7.84 -2.66 -0.48
N GLU A 193 7.52 -2.52 0.81
CA GLU A 193 6.79 -1.38 1.34
C GLU A 193 7.17 -1.08 2.79
N THR A 194 6.71 0.05 3.31
CA THR A 194 6.83 0.37 4.73
C THR A 194 5.47 0.46 5.43
N ASP A 195 4.46 0.92 4.73
CA ASP A 195 3.16 1.35 5.28
C ASP A 195 3.31 2.44 6.36
N ALA A 196 4.37 3.23 6.24
CA ALA A 196 4.65 4.30 7.20
C ALA A 196 3.50 5.34 7.26
N PRO A 197 3.14 5.80 8.46
CA PRO A 197 3.80 5.64 9.76
C PRO A 197 3.34 4.42 10.57
N ASP A 198 2.50 3.57 9.98
CA ASP A 198 1.93 2.37 10.60
C ASP A 198 2.85 1.15 10.35
N ILE A 199 2.48 -0.01 10.86
CA ILE A 199 3.17 -1.31 10.75
C ILE A 199 4.70 -1.21 10.96
N PRO A 200 5.16 -0.76 12.15
CA PRO A 200 6.58 -0.62 12.41
C PRO A 200 7.32 -1.97 12.34
N PRO A 201 8.55 -2.01 11.81
CA PRO A 201 9.41 -3.17 11.91
C PRO A 201 9.77 -3.47 13.37
N HIS A 202 10.27 -4.68 13.64
CA HIS A 202 10.46 -5.16 15.03
C HIS A 202 11.36 -4.25 15.87
N TRP A 203 12.35 -3.60 15.28
CA TRP A 203 13.28 -2.70 16.00
C TRP A 203 12.66 -1.35 16.40
N LEU A 204 11.57 -0.95 15.76
CA LEU A 204 10.79 0.24 16.12
C LEU A 204 9.55 -0.10 16.96
N TYR A 205 9.22 -1.38 17.06
CA TYR A 205 8.00 -1.80 17.77
C TYR A 205 8.08 -1.47 19.25
N ARG A 206 6.98 -0.95 19.76
CA ARG A 206 6.75 -0.72 21.19
C ARG A 206 5.50 -1.47 21.62
N THR A 207 5.55 -2.08 22.78
CA THR A 207 4.41 -2.74 23.39
C THR A 207 3.31 -1.73 23.74
N ALA A 208 2.10 -2.24 24.02
CA ALA A 208 1.00 -1.37 24.46
C ALA A 208 1.36 -0.57 25.72
N THR A 209 2.09 -1.20 26.66
CA THR A 209 2.55 -0.58 27.90
C THR A 209 3.55 0.56 27.64
N GLU A 210 4.55 0.32 26.77
CA GLU A 210 5.55 1.34 26.40
C GLU A 210 4.90 2.54 25.69
N ARG A 211 3.94 2.26 24.78
CA ARG A 211 3.18 3.35 24.12
C ARG A 211 2.32 4.14 25.12
N ALA A 212 1.72 3.48 26.09
CA ALA A 212 0.97 4.15 27.16
C ALA A 212 1.88 5.01 28.04
N ALA A 213 3.18 4.66 28.14
CA ALA A 213 4.21 5.45 28.80
C ALA A 213 4.77 6.61 27.92
N GLY A 214 4.24 6.81 26.70
CA GLY A 214 4.62 7.90 25.79
C GLY A 214 5.69 7.53 24.76
N GLU A 215 6.17 6.27 24.73
CA GLU A 215 7.12 5.86 23.70
C GLU A 215 6.46 5.78 22.33
N GLN A 216 7.16 6.26 21.31
CA GLN A 216 6.66 6.24 19.95
C GLN A 216 7.12 4.99 19.19
N SER A 217 6.21 4.46 18.37
CA SER A 217 6.43 3.31 17.49
C SER A 217 6.21 3.72 16.02
N ARG A 218 6.60 4.94 15.66
CA ARG A 218 6.38 5.49 14.33
C ARG A 218 7.32 4.89 13.31
N ASN A 219 6.77 4.31 12.25
CA ASN A 219 7.52 3.84 11.09
C ASN A 219 7.84 5.01 10.14
N GLU A 220 8.87 4.86 9.31
CA GLU A 220 9.26 5.85 8.30
C GLU A 220 9.65 5.18 6.97
N PRO A 221 9.49 5.88 5.82
CA PRO A 221 9.95 5.34 4.54
C PRO A 221 11.45 5.01 4.52
N GLY A 222 12.26 5.70 5.32
CA GLY A 222 13.70 5.43 5.46
C GLY A 222 14.05 4.07 6.05
N GLU A 223 13.09 3.36 6.64
CA GLU A 223 13.28 1.98 7.14
C GLU A 223 13.26 0.92 6.02
N LEU A 224 12.85 1.29 4.81
CA LEU A 224 12.71 0.36 3.69
C LEU A 224 13.97 -0.47 3.40
N PRO A 225 15.19 0.09 3.35
CA PRO A 225 16.40 -0.70 3.08
C PRO A 225 16.68 -1.75 4.15
N ARG A 226 16.40 -1.44 5.43
CA ARG A 226 16.59 -2.38 6.53
C ARG A 226 15.53 -3.49 6.52
N ILE A 227 14.30 -3.17 6.15
CA ILE A 227 13.23 -4.16 5.90
C ILE A 227 13.63 -5.05 4.72
N ALA A 228 14.12 -4.44 3.63
CA ALA A 228 14.60 -5.15 2.45
C ALA A 228 15.76 -6.12 2.77
N GLN A 229 16.68 -5.75 3.66
CA GLN A 229 17.76 -6.63 4.11
C GLN A 229 17.20 -7.93 4.72
N THR A 230 16.17 -7.84 5.55
CA THR A 230 15.51 -9.03 6.13
C THR A 230 14.89 -9.92 5.04
N LEU A 231 14.27 -9.34 4.02
CA LEU A 231 13.70 -10.12 2.91
C LEU A 231 14.78 -10.73 2.03
N ALA A 232 15.87 -10.00 1.77
CA ALA A 232 17.01 -10.49 1.01
C ALA A 232 17.62 -11.74 1.68
N GLU A 233 17.85 -11.69 2.99
CA GLU A 233 18.33 -12.83 3.79
C GLU A 233 17.39 -14.03 3.71
N LEU A 234 16.07 -13.83 3.85
CA LEU A 234 15.08 -14.89 3.74
C LEU A 234 15.10 -15.58 2.37
N ARG A 235 15.42 -14.85 1.32
CA ARG A 235 15.43 -15.34 -0.06
C ARG A 235 16.83 -15.77 -0.55
N GLY A 236 17.87 -15.57 0.25
CA GLY A 236 19.24 -15.84 -0.16
C GLY A 236 19.75 -14.94 -1.29
N LEU A 237 19.27 -13.70 -1.33
CA LEU A 237 19.62 -12.68 -2.34
C LEU A 237 20.53 -11.62 -1.71
N SER A 238 21.32 -10.92 -2.55
CA SER A 238 21.92 -9.67 -2.13
C SER A 238 20.85 -8.56 -2.02
N LEU A 239 21.11 -7.55 -1.19
CA LEU A 239 20.21 -6.38 -1.08
C LEU A 239 20.03 -5.68 -2.44
N ALA A 240 21.11 -5.56 -3.23
CA ALA A 240 21.05 -4.97 -4.57
C ALA A 240 20.13 -5.77 -5.51
N ALA A 241 20.28 -7.09 -5.55
CA ALA A 241 19.44 -7.95 -6.39
C ALA A 241 17.96 -7.87 -5.98
N LEU A 242 17.66 -7.81 -4.67
CA LEU A 242 16.30 -7.64 -4.19
C LEU A 242 15.74 -6.24 -4.55
N ALA A 243 16.54 -5.19 -4.44
CA ALA A 243 16.12 -3.83 -4.80
C ALA A 243 15.79 -3.73 -6.30
N GLU A 244 16.60 -4.30 -7.18
CA GLU A 244 16.35 -4.38 -8.61
C GLU A 244 15.05 -5.16 -8.92
N LEU A 245 14.91 -6.34 -8.31
CA LEU A 245 13.73 -7.19 -8.45
C LEU A 245 12.44 -6.47 -8.01
N SER A 246 12.44 -5.92 -6.79
CA SER A 246 11.27 -5.20 -6.26
C SER A 246 10.93 -3.98 -7.11
N SER A 247 11.93 -3.23 -7.55
CA SER A 247 11.74 -2.06 -8.43
C SER A 247 11.14 -2.45 -9.79
N ALA A 248 11.57 -3.57 -10.37
CA ALA A 248 10.99 -4.09 -11.60
C ALA A 248 9.53 -4.52 -11.39
N ASN A 249 9.23 -5.19 -10.27
CA ASN A 249 7.89 -5.64 -9.92
C ASN A 249 6.93 -4.46 -9.67
N VAL A 250 7.39 -3.41 -8.99
CA VAL A 250 6.59 -2.20 -8.77
C VAL A 250 6.26 -1.52 -10.10
N ARG A 251 7.23 -1.40 -11.02
CA ARG A 251 6.96 -0.86 -12.38
C ARG A 251 5.94 -1.71 -13.15
N ALA A 252 6.03 -3.03 -13.02
CA ALA A 252 5.06 -3.93 -13.65
C ALA A 252 3.65 -3.78 -13.06
N ALA A 253 3.54 -3.55 -11.73
CA ALA A 253 2.26 -3.34 -11.05
C ALA A 253 1.68 -1.94 -11.28
N LEU A 254 2.52 -0.92 -11.43
CA LEU A 254 2.17 0.49 -11.57
C LEU A 254 2.85 1.07 -12.83
N PRO A 255 2.34 0.80 -14.04
CA PRO A 255 3.06 1.11 -15.30
C PRO A 255 3.34 2.61 -15.53
N LYS A 256 2.56 3.50 -14.91
CA LYS A 256 2.81 4.95 -14.96
C LYS A 256 3.91 5.41 -14.01
N LEU A 257 4.40 4.53 -13.10
CA LEU A 257 5.41 4.92 -12.12
C LEU A 257 6.78 5.05 -12.78
N VAL A 258 7.33 6.25 -12.71
CA VAL A 258 8.71 6.54 -13.13
C VAL A 258 9.61 6.43 -11.89
N LEU A 259 10.52 5.45 -11.90
CA LEU A 259 11.59 5.37 -10.90
C LEU A 259 12.74 6.27 -11.34
N ARG A 260 13.30 7.02 -10.41
CA ARG A 260 14.44 7.93 -10.62
C ARG A 260 15.75 7.22 -10.39
#